data_21a8954d3c1ab4bdfa644e2dc17e0957
#
_entry.id   21a8954d3c1ab4bdfa644e2dc17e0957
#
_cell.length_a   1.000
_cell.length_b   1.000
_cell.length_c   1.000
_cell.angle_alpha   90.00
_cell.angle_beta   90.00
_cell.angle_gamma   90.00
#
_symmetry.space_group_name_H-M   'P 1'
#
loop_
_entity.id
_entity.type
_entity.pdbx_description
1 polymer ?
#
loop_
_entity_poly.entity_id
_entity_poly.type
_entity_poly.pdbx_seq_one_letter_code
_entity_poly.pdbx_strand_id
1 'polypeptide(L)'
;MAEKKKILYIVEAMGGGVFTYIVDLANELVNSYDMYVAYAVRKQTPENYKDYFDKRIHLIEVKNFARAINPLKDIAAFFDVKKIEAEIKPDVIHLHSSKAGVIGRVAFNGKIPMFYTPHGYSFLMENYKPMKRRMFKLIESVCAKRNCTTISCSEGEYQESLKLTKRATYVNNGINMTELQEIIDKTEKKEHPFTVYTLGRICYQKNPAMFNEIAESLPDVKFVWIGDGELREQLTSKNIEITGWADRSTAIRYAVNADAFLLPSRWEGLPISLLESMYMKKICVVSDVIGNRDVIHNGENGFVCTKVEDFVKAIEDCRCEDGKLTERAYQDILKMYNTKVMAQMYSKRYESALNKRGGGVRHDLIRCIPVGRPYTLAYFVSIESVHCVTAKAVA
;
A
#
# COMPACT_ATOMS: atom_id res chain seq x y z
N MET A 1 25.24 10.89 20.78
CA MET A 1 23.94 10.83 20.04
C MET A 1 22.99 9.98 20.86
N ALA A 2 21.73 10.36 21.02
CA ALA A 2 20.74 9.51 21.68
C ALA A 2 20.58 8.19 20.90
N GLU A 3 20.43 7.08 21.60
CA GLU A 3 20.22 5.77 21.00
C GLU A 3 18.89 5.78 20.20
N LYS A 4 18.93 5.34 18.93
CA LYS A 4 17.74 5.28 18.09
C LYS A 4 16.75 4.27 18.66
N LYS A 5 15.45 4.58 18.57
CA LYS A 5 14.37 3.66 18.96
C LYS A 5 14.31 2.47 17.99
N LYS A 6 14.14 1.27 18.52
CA LYS A 6 14.10 0.02 17.78
C LYS A 6 12.67 -0.27 17.29
N ILE A 7 12.52 -0.38 15.99
CA ILE A 7 11.24 -0.76 15.36
C ILE A 7 11.36 -2.18 14.79
N LEU A 8 10.50 -3.07 15.23
CA LEU A 8 10.43 -4.44 14.72
C LEU A 8 9.24 -4.61 13.78
N TYR A 9 9.50 -4.83 12.50
CA TYR A 9 8.51 -5.27 11.53
C TYR A 9 8.42 -6.80 11.53
N ILE A 10 7.20 -7.31 11.48
CA ILE A 10 6.93 -8.76 11.32
C ILE A 10 6.10 -8.93 10.06
N VAL A 11 6.69 -9.54 9.03
CA VAL A 11 6.17 -9.60 7.66
C VAL A 11 6.08 -11.04 7.19
N GLU A 12 4.85 -11.55 7.05
CA GLU A 12 4.68 -12.90 6.52
C GLU A 12 4.71 -12.94 4.99
N ALA A 13 4.16 -11.93 4.34
CA ALA A 13 3.99 -11.88 2.88
C ALA A 13 5.08 -11.03 2.21
N MET A 14 6.34 -11.49 2.17
CA MET A 14 7.46 -10.77 1.57
C MET A 14 7.50 -10.97 0.05
N GLY A 15 6.50 -10.43 -0.67
CA GLY A 15 6.42 -10.54 -2.12
C GLY A 15 5.41 -9.59 -2.74
N GLY A 16 5.56 -9.29 -4.04
CA GLY A 16 4.72 -8.35 -4.77
C GLY A 16 4.67 -6.96 -4.13
N GLY A 17 3.53 -6.30 -4.16
CA GLY A 17 3.37 -4.94 -3.64
C GLY A 17 3.70 -4.79 -2.14
N VAL A 18 3.51 -5.83 -1.33
CA VAL A 18 3.89 -5.79 0.09
C VAL A 18 5.41 -5.73 0.24
N PHE A 19 6.17 -6.45 -0.59
CA PHE A 19 7.63 -6.38 -0.61
C PHE A 19 8.11 -4.95 -0.90
N THR A 20 7.64 -4.36 -2.00
CA THR A 20 7.98 -2.97 -2.36
C THR A 20 7.65 -2.00 -1.22
N TYR A 21 6.45 -2.11 -0.66
CA TYR A 21 6.02 -1.28 0.47
C TYR A 21 6.95 -1.39 1.68
N ILE A 22 7.34 -2.62 2.09
CA ILE A 22 8.20 -2.83 3.26
C ILE A 22 9.61 -2.28 3.02
N VAL A 23 10.18 -2.53 1.82
CA VAL A 23 11.49 -1.99 1.43
C VAL A 23 11.47 -0.47 1.49
N ASP A 24 10.53 0.16 0.80
CA ASP A 24 10.44 1.61 0.69
C ASP A 24 10.26 2.27 2.07
N LEU A 25 9.33 1.77 2.87
CA LEU A 25 9.08 2.33 4.19
C LEU A 25 10.25 2.11 5.16
N ALA A 26 10.87 0.94 5.16
CA ALA A 26 12.01 0.65 6.03
C ALA A 26 13.23 1.49 5.67
N ASN A 27 13.51 1.66 4.36
CA ASN A 27 14.62 2.48 3.87
C ASN A 27 14.44 3.97 4.23
N GLU A 28 13.23 4.50 4.20
CA GLU A 28 12.98 5.88 4.66
C GLU A 28 13.15 6.02 6.18
N LEU A 29 12.66 5.04 6.96
CA LEU A 29 12.64 5.10 8.41
C LEU A 29 14.01 4.82 9.07
N VAL A 30 14.93 4.12 8.39
CA VAL A 30 16.24 3.76 8.96
C VAL A 30 17.10 4.98 9.33
N ASN A 31 16.81 6.13 8.75
CA ASN A 31 17.46 7.39 9.11
C ASN A 31 17.12 7.84 10.55
N SER A 32 15.89 7.56 11.00
CA SER A 32 15.34 7.98 12.29
C SER A 32 15.33 6.87 13.34
N TYR A 33 15.23 5.61 12.92
CA TYR A 33 15.04 4.44 13.77
C TYR A 33 16.09 3.37 13.52
N ASP A 34 16.26 2.48 14.49
CA ASP A 34 17.00 1.22 14.33
C ASP A 34 15.99 0.14 13.86
N MET A 35 16.09 -0.24 12.58
CA MET A 35 15.07 -1.02 11.89
C MET A 35 15.39 -2.51 11.86
N TYR A 36 14.45 -3.33 12.32
CA TYR A 36 14.49 -4.79 12.28
C TYR A 36 13.31 -5.30 11.46
N VAL A 37 13.56 -6.18 10.50
CA VAL A 37 12.52 -6.78 9.66
C VAL A 37 12.59 -8.30 9.81
N ALA A 38 11.63 -8.88 10.54
CA ALA A 38 11.44 -10.33 10.65
C ALA A 38 10.47 -10.78 9.55
N TYR A 39 10.94 -11.62 8.61
CA TYR A 39 10.23 -11.91 7.37
C TYR A 39 10.26 -13.38 6.98
N ALA A 40 9.37 -13.77 6.05
CA ALA A 40 9.43 -15.07 5.37
C ALA A 40 9.62 -14.90 3.87
N VAL A 41 10.50 -15.73 3.29
CA VAL A 41 10.72 -15.81 1.84
C VAL A 41 9.52 -16.49 1.17
N ARG A 42 9.10 -15.97 0.02
CA ARG A 42 8.00 -16.45 -0.83
C ARG A 42 8.50 -16.75 -2.23
N LYS A 43 7.73 -17.52 -3.01
CA LYS A 43 8.04 -17.75 -4.43
C LYS A 43 8.16 -16.45 -5.24
N GLN A 44 7.45 -15.41 -4.81
CA GLN A 44 7.43 -14.08 -5.43
C GLN A 44 8.46 -13.11 -4.83
N THR A 45 9.23 -13.53 -3.82
CA THR A 45 10.34 -12.74 -3.29
C THR A 45 11.47 -12.77 -4.30
N PRO A 46 11.99 -11.63 -4.76
CA PRO A 46 13.15 -11.61 -5.66
C PRO A 46 14.35 -12.34 -5.06
N GLU A 47 15.14 -13.03 -5.87
CA GLU A 47 16.32 -13.77 -5.37
C GLU A 47 17.31 -12.82 -4.67
N ASN A 48 17.48 -11.63 -5.22
CA ASN A 48 18.34 -10.58 -4.70
C ASN A 48 17.63 -9.62 -3.73
N TYR A 49 16.53 -10.04 -3.09
CA TYR A 49 15.69 -9.17 -2.24
C TYR A 49 16.45 -8.39 -1.17
N LYS A 50 17.58 -8.90 -0.68
CA LYS A 50 18.40 -8.22 0.35
C LYS A 50 19.06 -6.95 -0.16
N ASP A 51 19.33 -6.88 -1.46
CA ASP A 51 20.00 -5.74 -2.09
C ASP A 51 19.10 -4.49 -2.17
N TYR A 52 17.78 -4.67 -2.01
CA TYR A 52 16.81 -3.58 -1.96
C TYR A 52 16.77 -2.86 -0.61
N PHE A 53 17.28 -3.47 0.45
CA PHE A 53 17.30 -2.87 1.78
C PHE A 53 18.59 -2.09 2.04
N ASP A 54 18.45 -0.95 2.70
CA ASP A 54 19.60 -0.23 3.25
C ASP A 54 20.38 -1.17 4.20
N LYS A 55 21.70 -1.15 4.10
CA LYS A 55 22.61 -2.04 4.85
C LYS A 55 22.52 -1.90 6.37
N ARG A 56 21.92 -0.82 6.86
CA ARG A 56 21.66 -0.58 8.29
C ARG A 56 20.44 -1.32 8.82
N ILE A 57 19.62 -1.90 7.95
CA ILE A 57 18.41 -2.63 8.32
C ILE A 57 18.76 -4.07 8.68
N HIS A 58 18.32 -4.52 9.86
CA HIS A 58 18.55 -5.87 10.35
C HIS A 58 17.48 -6.82 9.82
N LEU A 59 17.88 -7.72 8.91
CA LEU A 59 16.99 -8.70 8.28
C LEU A 59 17.05 -10.05 9.03
N ILE A 60 15.88 -10.55 9.48
CA ILE A 60 15.75 -11.79 10.28
C ILE A 60 14.75 -12.71 9.59
N GLU A 61 15.20 -13.86 9.08
CA GLU A 61 14.32 -14.81 8.44
C GLU A 61 13.57 -15.68 9.46
N VAL A 62 12.24 -15.72 9.36
CA VAL A 62 11.34 -16.55 10.19
C VAL A 62 10.92 -17.78 9.37
N LYS A 63 11.67 -18.87 9.46
CA LYS A 63 11.50 -20.08 8.64
C LYS A 63 10.14 -20.75 8.78
N ASN A 64 9.49 -20.61 9.95
CA ASN A 64 8.20 -21.23 10.24
C ASN A 64 6.99 -20.43 9.73
N PHE A 65 7.16 -19.22 9.22
CA PHE A 65 6.08 -18.53 8.54
C PHE A 65 5.73 -19.23 7.22
N ALA A 66 4.49 -19.66 7.09
CA ALA A 66 3.96 -20.29 5.89
C ALA A 66 2.65 -19.59 5.47
N ARG A 67 2.40 -19.46 4.15
CA ARG A 67 1.17 -18.83 3.63
C ARG A 67 -0.10 -19.61 4.00
N ALA A 68 -0.02 -20.95 3.88
CA ALA A 68 -1.14 -21.83 4.26
C ALA A 68 -1.35 -21.84 5.77
N ILE A 69 -2.61 -22.00 6.20
CA ILE A 69 -2.92 -22.26 7.60
C ILE A 69 -2.36 -23.65 7.92
N ASN A 70 -1.39 -23.69 8.83
CA ASN A 70 -0.78 -24.92 9.31
C ASN A 70 -0.56 -24.78 10.82
N PRO A 71 -1.39 -25.44 11.66
CA PRO A 71 -1.35 -25.23 13.10
C PRO A 71 0.03 -25.46 13.73
N LEU A 72 0.75 -26.49 13.30
CA LEU A 72 2.08 -26.79 13.85
C LEU A 72 3.12 -25.69 13.49
N LYS A 73 3.13 -25.27 12.22
CA LYS A 73 4.01 -24.17 11.79
C LYS A 73 3.60 -22.84 12.41
N ASP A 74 2.30 -22.60 12.60
CA ASP A 74 1.78 -21.37 13.16
C ASP A 74 2.13 -21.27 14.67
N ILE A 75 2.12 -22.38 15.41
CA ILE A 75 2.62 -22.47 16.78
C ILE A 75 4.14 -22.24 16.82
N ALA A 76 4.91 -22.87 15.91
CA ALA A 76 6.35 -22.63 15.84
C ALA A 76 6.66 -21.16 15.53
N ALA A 77 5.98 -20.56 14.55
CA ALA A 77 6.11 -19.15 14.23
C ALA A 77 5.76 -18.22 15.41
N PHE A 78 4.78 -18.60 16.24
CA PHE A 78 4.45 -17.87 17.48
C PHE A 78 5.65 -17.85 18.44
N PHE A 79 6.34 -18.98 18.65
CA PHE A 79 7.53 -19.02 19.50
C PHE A 79 8.72 -18.29 18.86
N ASP A 80 8.89 -18.40 17.53
CA ASP A 80 9.95 -17.67 16.82
C ASP A 80 9.82 -16.17 17.02
N VAL A 81 8.62 -15.58 16.81
CA VAL A 81 8.44 -14.14 16.96
C VAL A 81 8.60 -13.68 18.43
N LYS A 82 8.23 -14.52 19.38
CA LYS A 82 8.48 -14.25 20.81
C LYS A 82 9.96 -14.26 21.15
N LYS A 83 10.72 -15.18 20.60
CA LYS A 83 12.18 -15.23 20.76
C LYS A 83 12.84 -13.97 20.18
N ILE A 84 12.45 -13.59 18.96
CA ILE A 84 12.93 -12.38 18.30
C ILE A 84 12.62 -11.13 19.14
N GLU A 85 11.39 -11.00 19.66
CA GLU A 85 11.02 -9.88 20.54
C GLU A 85 11.91 -9.81 21.78
N ALA A 86 12.15 -10.96 22.44
CA ALA A 86 12.96 -11.03 23.65
C ALA A 86 14.45 -10.68 23.41
N GLU A 87 14.98 -11.04 22.24
CA GLU A 87 16.36 -10.75 21.85
C GLU A 87 16.57 -9.27 21.45
N ILE A 88 15.67 -8.72 20.62
CA ILE A 88 15.76 -7.35 20.10
C ILE A 88 15.36 -6.32 21.15
N LYS A 89 14.33 -6.63 21.95
CA LYS A 89 13.66 -5.71 22.90
C LYS A 89 13.21 -4.43 22.18
N PRO A 90 12.30 -4.52 21.20
CA PRO A 90 11.90 -3.39 20.38
C PRO A 90 11.10 -2.37 21.20
N ASP A 91 11.19 -1.10 20.81
CA ASP A 91 10.36 -0.01 21.35
C ASP A 91 8.96 -0.01 20.70
N VAL A 92 8.85 -0.46 19.44
CA VAL A 92 7.60 -0.58 18.66
C VAL A 92 7.62 -1.89 17.89
N ILE A 93 6.45 -2.54 17.80
CA ILE A 93 6.22 -3.71 16.94
C ILE A 93 5.19 -3.33 15.87
N HIS A 94 5.47 -3.63 14.61
CA HIS A 94 4.53 -3.44 13.52
C HIS A 94 4.34 -4.74 12.72
N LEU A 95 3.09 -5.19 12.67
CA LEU A 95 2.69 -6.45 12.05
C LEU A 95 2.15 -6.16 10.65
N HIS A 96 2.63 -6.87 9.64
CA HIS A 96 2.23 -6.68 8.25
C HIS A 96 1.60 -7.96 7.68
N SER A 97 0.41 -7.81 7.07
CA SER A 97 -0.43 -8.87 6.52
C SER A 97 -1.21 -9.69 7.59
N SER A 98 -2.32 -10.28 7.17
CA SER A 98 -3.28 -10.94 8.06
C SER A 98 -2.65 -12.00 8.96
N LYS A 99 -1.75 -12.84 8.43
CA LYS A 99 -1.18 -13.94 9.22
C LYS A 99 -0.21 -13.45 10.29
N ALA A 100 0.72 -12.56 9.95
CA ALA A 100 1.59 -11.92 10.93
C ALA A 100 0.77 -11.12 11.94
N GLY A 101 -0.31 -10.45 11.47
CA GLY A 101 -1.26 -9.74 12.31
C GLY A 101 -1.95 -10.63 13.35
N VAL A 102 -2.37 -11.83 12.99
CA VAL A 102 -2.98 -12.79 13.94
C VAL A 102 -1.94 -13.32 14.92
N ILE A 103 -0.82 -13.85 14.40
CA ILE A 103 0.22 -14.45 15.25
C ILE A 103 0.78 -13.42 16.23
N GLY A 104 1.13 -12.21 15.75
CA GLY A 104 1.72 -11.17 16.59
C GLY A 104 0.73 -10.64 17.65
N ARG A 105 -0.54 -10.38 17.29
CA ARG A 105 -1.56 -9.92 18.26
C ARG A 105 -1.87 -10.96 19.34
N VAL A 106 -1.60 -12.25 19.09
CA VAL A 106 -1.72 -13.32 20.09
C VAL A 106 -0.41 -13.47 20.87
N ALA A 107 0.75 -13.39 20.21
CA ALA A 107 2.06 -13.59 20.84
C ALA A 107 2.43 -12.46 21.80
N PHE A 108 2.10 -11.21 21.48
CA PHE A 108 2.51 -10.06 22.26
C PHE A 108 1.40 -9.58 23.21
N ASN A 109 1.81 -9.17 24.41
CA ASN A 109 0.88 -8.79 25.48
C ASN A 109 0.42 -7.32 25.44
N GLY A 110 0.85 -6.56 24.44
CA GLY A 110 0.50 -5.14 24.26
C GLY A 110 1.20 -4.18 25.23
N LYS A 111 2.24 -4.61 25.96
CA LYS A 111 3.10 -3.73 26.76
C LYS A 111 3.98 -2.84 25.88
N ILE A 112 4.40 -3.35 24.72
CA ILE A 112 5.10 -2.60 23.67
C ILE A 112 4.02 -2.03 22.74
N PRO A 113 4.10 -0.74 22.31
CA PRO A 113 3.23 -0.20 21.29
C PRO A 113 3.20 -1.09 20.04
N MET A 114 2.01 -1.52 19.65
CA MET A 114 1.84 -2.48 18.57
C MET A 114 0.91 -1.91 17.51
N PHE A 115 1.35 -2.04 16.25
CA PHE A 115 0.61 -1.64 15.07
C PHE A 115 0.38 -2.83 14.15
N TYR A 116 -0.66 -2.74 13.34
CA TYR A 116 -1.01 -3.76 12.36
C TYR A 116 -1.48 -3.12 11.05
N THR A 117 -0.86 -3.50 9.94
CA THR A 117 -1.27 -3.11 8.58
C THR A 117 -1.72 -4.35 7.82
N PRO A 118 -3.00 -4.45 7.43
CA PRO A 118 -3.55 -5.63 6.76
C PRO A 118 -3.04 -5.84 5.33
N HIS A 119 -2.76 -4.80 4.57
CA HIS A 119 -2.44 -4.81 3.12
C HIS A 119 -3.53 -5.50 2.28
N GLY A 120 -4.78 -5.16 2.53
CA GLY A 120 -5.95 -5.82 1.97
C GLY A 120 -6.43 -6.96 2.87
N TYR A 121 -7.59 -6.77 3.48
CA TYR A 121 -8.17 -7.77 4.37
C TYR A 121 -8.56 -9.05 3.64
N SER A 122 -8.15 -10.21 4.17
CA SER A 122 -8.47 -11.52 3.60
C SER A 122 -9.98 -11.82 3.55
N PHE A 123 -10.79 -11.19 4.40
CA PHE A 123 -12.25 -11.35 4.36
C PHE A 123 -12.92 -10.57 3.23
N LEU A 124 -12.23 -9.64 2.59
CA LEU A 124 -12.68 -8.92 1.40
C LEU A 124 -12.34 -9.67 0.10
N MET A 125 -11.44 -10.65 0.14
CA MET A 125 -11.00 -11.40 -1.03
C MET A 125 -12.11 -12.30 -1.57
N GLU A 126 -12.56 -12.03 -2.79
CA GLU A 126 -13.71 -12.72 -3.42
C GLU A 126 -13.42 -14.14 -3.88
N ASN A 127 -12.15 -14.52 -4.00
CA ASN A 127 -11.75 -15.90 -4.32
C ASN A 127 -12.03 -16.90 -3.19
N TYR A 128 -12.39 -16.44 -2.01
CA TYR A 128 -12.79 -17.31 -0.90
C TYR A 128 -14.31 -17.45 -0.81
N LYS A 129 -14.77 -18.69 -0.52
CA LYS A 129 -16.19 -18.97 -0.25
C LYS A 129 -16.70 -18.08 0.90
N PRO A 130 -17.99 -17.68 0.89
CA PRO A 130 -18.55 -16.77 1.91
C PRO A 130 -18.31 -17.22 3.35
N MET A 131 -18.40 -18.53 3.64
CA MET A 131 -18.14 -19.09 4.97
C MET A 131 -16.69 -18.82 5.42
N LYS A 132 -15.71 -19.01 4.53
CA LYS A 132 -14.30 -18.74 4.83
C LYS A 132 -14.04 -17.25 5.04
N ARG A 133 -14.69 -16.38 4.27
CA ARG A 133 -14.62 -14.92 4.47
C ARG A 133 -15.20 -14.52 5.82
N ARG A 134 -16.34 -15.11 6.24
CA ARG A 134 -16.93 -14.90 7.58
C ARG A 134 -15.99 -15.35 8.69
N MET A 135 -15.32 -16.50 8.54
CA MET A 135 -14.32 -16.99 9.48
C MET A 135 -13.14 -16.01 9.61
N PHE A 136 -12.59 -15.53 8.49
CA PHE A 136 -11.51 -14.53 8.53
C PHE A 136 -11.96 -13.23 9.21
N LYS A 137 -13.18 -12.76 8.94
CA LYS A 137 -13.73 -11.57 9.58
C LYS A 137 -13.88 -11.76 11.10
N LEU A 138 -14.30 -12.95 11.53
CA LEU A 138 -14.40 -13.29 12.96
C LEU A 138 -13.03 -13.29 13.63
N ILE A 139 -12.01 -13.92 13.00
CA ILE A 139 -10.63 -13.94 13.50
C ILE A 139 -10.11 -12.49 13.64
N GLU A 140 -10.28 -11.66 12.62
CA GLU A 140 -9.88 -10.25 12.66
C GLU A 140 -10.61 -9.50 13.79
N SER A 141 -11.91 -9.71 13.96
CA SER A 141 -12.71 -9.07 15.02
C SER A 141 -12.25 -9.48 16.43
N VAL A 142 -11.87 -10.74 16.63
CA VAL A 142 -11.32 -11.21 17.91
C VAL A 142 -9.94 -10.60 18.17
N CYS A 143 -9.05 -10.62 17.17
CA CYS A 143 -7.72 -10.04 17.28
C CYS A 143 -7.75 -8.52 17.46
N ALA A 144 -8.74 -7.83 16.89
CA ALA A 144 -8.92 -6.39 17.00
C ALA A 144 -9.23 -5.90 18.44
N LYS A 145 -9.64 -6.81 19.34
CA LYS A 145 -9.80 -6.51 20.76
C LYS A 145 -8.48 -6.34 21.51
N ARG A 146 -7.38 -6.80 20.93
CA ARG A 146 -6.05 -6.67 21.54
C ARG A 146 -5.58 -5.21 21.54
N ASN A 147 -4.59 -4.90 22.38
CA ASN A 147 -3.99 -3.57 22.44
C ASN A 147 -3.05 -3.36 21.24
N CYS A 148 -3.64 -3.14 20.07
CA CYS A 148 -2.98 -2.95 18.81
C CYS A 148 -3.74 -1.88 18.02
N THR A 149 -3.01 -0.95 17.39
CA THR A 149 -3.61 0.06 16.50
C THR A 149 -3.52 -0.43 15.06
N THR A 150 -4.65 -0.53 14.38
CA THR A 150 -4.68 -0.86 12.96
C THR A 150 -4.34 0.39 12.14
N ILE A 151 -3.38 0.28 11.22
CA ILE A 151 -3.04 1.31 10.24
C ILE A 151 -3.38 0.76 8.86
N SER A 152 -4.47 1.21 8.28
CA SER A 152 -4.91 0.84 6.93
C SER A 152 -4.08 1.55 5.88
N CYS A 153 -3.95 0.97 4.69
CA CYS A 153 -3.15 1.54 3.60
C CYS A 153 -3.94 2.49 2.69
N SER A 154 -5.25 2.63 2.90
CA SER A 154 -6.13 3.58 2.22
C SER A 154 -7.30 3.98 3.12
N GLU A 155 -8.02 5.04 2.72
CA GLU A 155 -9.21 5.47 3.45
C GLU A 155 -10.33 4.42 3.41
N GLY A 156 -10.57 3.79 2.26
CA GLY A 156 -11.57 2.74 2.14
C GLY A 156 -11.26 1.52 3.00
N GLU A 157 -9.99 1.10 3.09
CA GLU A 157 -9.59 0.03 4.02
C GLU A 157 -9.76 0.46 5.48
N TYR A 158 -9.54 1.74 5.80
CA TYR A 158 -9.78 2.29 7.12
C TYR A 158 -11.27 2.21 7.51
N GLN A 159 -12.19 2.49 6.60
CA GLN A 159 -13.62 2.34 6.86
C GLN A 159 -13.97 0.87 7.19
N GLU A 160 -13.35 -0.11 6.54
CA GLU A 160 -13.48 -1.52 6.91
C GLU A 160 -12.87 -1.82 8.28
N SER A 161 -11.74 -1.21 8.62
CA SER A 161 -11.09 -1.35 9.92
C SER A 161 -11.96 -0.81 11.06
N LEU A 162 -12.66 0.30 10.85
CA LEU A 162 -13.58 0.89 11.85
C LEU A 162 -14.75 -0.02 12.20
N LYS A 163 -15.15 -0.93 11.28
CA LYS A 163 -16.17 -1.96 11.58
C LYS A 163 -15.66 -3.04 12.54
N LEU A 164 -14.35 -3.14 12.74
CA LEU A 164 -13.70 -4.14 13.60
C LEU A 164 -13.19 -3.53 14.91
N THR A 165 -12.68 -2.30 14.88
CA THR A 165 -12.07 -1.63 16.04
C THR A 165 -12.10 -0.11 15.93
N LYS A 166 -12.26 0.56 17.07
CA LYS A 166 -12.09 2.03 17.16
C LYS A 166 -10.61 2.45 17.20
N ARG A 167 -9.68 1.50 17.39
CA ARG A 167 -8.23 1.74 17.37
C ARG A 167 -7.70 1.57 15.96
N ALA A 168 -8.20 2.38 15.06
CA ALA A 168 -7.78 2.37 13.66
C ALA A 168 -7.41 3.78 13.19
N THR A 169 -6.54 3.83 12.22
CA THR A 169 -6.16 5.02 11.46
C THR A 169 -5.73 4.56 10.07
N TYR A 170 -5.36 5.48 9.19
CA TYR A 170 -4.74 5.10 7.92
C TYR A 170 -3.50 5.94 7.60
N VAL A 171 -2.65 5.36 6.77
CA VAL A 171 -1.52 6.00 6.11
C VAL A 171 -1.52 5.47 4.68
N ASN A 172 -1.72 6.35 3.72
CA ASN A 172 -1.72 5.97 2.32
C ASN A 172 -0.37 5.36 1.93
N ASN A 173 -0.40 4.35 1.05
CA ASN A 173 0.80 3.86 0.41
C ASN A 173 1.48 4.99 -0.36
N GLY A 174 2.79 4.93 -0.45
CA GLY A 174 3.60 5.86 -1.22
C GLY A 174 4.58 5.10 -2.12
N ILE A 175 5.03 5.77 -3.16
CA ILE A 175 6.05 5.25 -4.07
C ILE A 175 7.38 5.97 -3.91
N ASN A 176 8.48 5.27 -4.18
CA ASN A 176 9.80 5.85 -4.23
C ASN A 176 10.00 6.60 -5.55
N MET A 177 9.67 7.90 -5.53
CA MET A 177 9.75 8.74 -6.72
C MET A 177 11.17 8.87 -7.28
N THR A 178 12.19 8.84 -6.42
CA THR A 178 13.60 8.98 -6.84
C THR A 178 14.03 7.77 -7.66
N GLU A 179 13.81 6.57 -7.17
CA GLU A 179 14.12 5.32 -7.88
C GLU A 179 13.33 5.23 -9.20
N LEU A 180 12.03 5.55 -9.13
CA LEU A 180 11.17 5.50 -10.31
C LEU A 180 11.62 6.49 -11.38
N GLN A 181 11.98 7.72 -11.00
CA GLN A 181 12.49 8.73 -11.92
C GLN A 181 13.82 8.30 -12.57
N GLU A 182 14.73 7.70 -11.81
CA GLU A 182 16.00 7.18 -12.37
C GLU A 182 15.76 6.10 -13.43
N ILE A 183 14.75 5.25 -13.26
CA ILE A 183 14.40 4.24 -14.28
C ILE A 183 13.79 4.92 -15.52
N ILE A 184 12.90 5.89 -15.30
CA ILE A 184 12.26 6.65 -16.40
C ILE A 184 13.31 7.37 -17.24
N ASP A 185 14.26 8.08 -16.59
CA ASP A 185 15.29 8.87 -17.27
C ASP A 185 16.26 7.99 -18.11
N LYS A 186 16.48 6.74 -17.67
CA LYS A 186 17.29 5.75 -18.38
C LYS A 186 16.51 4.98 -19.44
N THR A 187 15.20 5.22 -19.57
CA THR A 187 14.34 4.48 -20.52
C THR A 187 14.22 5.23 -21.83
N GLU A 188 14.62 4.57 -22.91
CA GLU A 188 14.39 5.07 -24.25
C GLU A 188 12.89 5.06 -24.56
N LYS A 189 12.35 6.22 -24.95
CA LYS A 189 10.99 6.33 -25.47
C LYS A 189 10.96 5.93 -26.92
N LYS A 190 10.05 5.02 -27.27
CA LYS A 190 9.88 4.49 -28.61
C LYS A 190 8.54 4.93 -29.19
N GLU A 191 8.50 5.16 -30.49
CA GLU A 191 7.22 5.27 -31.18
C GLU A 191 6.46 3.93 -31.09
N HIS A 192 5.20 3.98 -30.73
CA HIS A 192 4.35 2.80 -30.59
C HIS A 192 2.88 3.16 -30.92
N PRO A 193 2.05 2.20 -31.34
CA PRO A 193 0.61 2.42 -31.44
C PRO A 193 0.03 2.71 -30.06
N PHE A 194 -1.17 3.30 -30.02
CA PHE A 194 -1.84 3.53 -28.73
C PHE A 194 -1.90 2.22 -27.93
N THR A 195 -1.26 2.22 -26.77
CA THR A 195 -0.98 1.03 -25.97
C THR A 195 -1.54 1.19 -24.56
N VAL A 196 -2.40 0.23 -24.17
CA VAL A 196 -2.95 0.10 -22.82
C VAL A 196 -2.21 -1.01 -22.11
N TYR A 197 -1.74 -0.75 -20.88
CA TYR A 197 -1.03 -1.77 -20.10
C TYR A 197 -1.65 -2.00 -18.73
N THR A 198 -1.37 -3.18 -18.18
CA THR A 198 -1.52 -3.50 -16.76
C THR A 198 -0.23 -4.10 -16.22
N LEU A 199 -0.02 -4.02 -14.91
CA LEU A 199 1.17 -4.56 -14.24
C LEU A 199 0.77 -5.38 -13.02
N GLY A 200 1.21 -6.62 -12.99
CA GLY A 200 1.03 -7.53 -11.86
C GLY A 200 0.80 -8.97 -12.25
N ARG A 201 0.60 -9.80 -11.23
CA ARG A 201 0.37 -11.24 -11.43
C ARG A 201 -0.97 -11.49 -12.14
N ILE A 202 -0.98 -12.37 -13.15
CA ILE A 202 -2.20 -12.82 -13.83
C ILE A 202 -2.94 -13.77 -12.88
N CYS A 203 -3.87 -13.23 -12.10
CA CYS A 203 -4.58 -13.98 -11.05
C CYS A 203 -6.04 -13.51 -10.92
N TYR A 204 -6.84 -14.24 -10.19
CA TYR A 204 -8.26 -13.94 -10.00
C TYR A 204 -8.53 -12.52 -9.48
N GLN A 205 -7.66 -12.00 -8.60
CA GLN A 205 -7.76 -10.63 -8.08
C GLN A 205 -7.68 -9.60 -9.21
N LYS A 206 -6.76 -9.75 -10.13
CA LYS A 206 -6.50 -8.80 -11.23
C LYS A 206 -7.47 -8.93 -12.40
N ASN A 207 -8.36 -9.95 -12.36
CA ASN A 207 -9.48 -10.12 -13.29
C ASN A 207 -9.06 -10.19 -14.77
N PRO A 208 -8.21 -11.16 -15.16
CA PRO A 208 -7.75 -11.28 -16.55
C PRO A 208 -8.89 -11.50 -17.53
N ALA A 209 -9.99 -12.12 -17.13
CA ALA A 209 -11.14 -12.30 -17.99
C ALA A 209 -11.76 -10.95 -18.44
N MET A 210 -11.96 -10.01 -17.50
CA MET A 210 -12.44 -8.67 -17.85
C MET A 210 -11.43 -7.89 -18.69
N PHE A 211 -10.14 -8.01 -18.39
CA PHE A 211 -9.09 -7.40 -19.20
C PHE A 211 -9.15 -7.92 -20.65
N ASN A 212 -9.32 -9.23 -20.84
CA ASN A 212 -9.44 -9.86 -22.15
C ASN A 212 -10.68 -9.35 -22.92
N GLU A 213 -11.83 -9.30 -22.25
CA GLU A 213 -13.09 -8.83 -22.83
C GLU A 213 -13.00 -7.36 -23.28
N ILE A 214 -12.35 -6.51 -22.50
CA ILE A 214 -12.04 -5.12 -22.87
C ILE A 214 -11.14 -5.08 -24.12
N ALA A 215 -10.09 -5.91 -24.15
CA ALA A 215 -9.18 -5.96 -25.29
C ALA A 215 -9.88 -6.46 -26.58
N GLU A 216 -10.75 -7.46 -26.48
CA GLU A 216 -11.57 -7.95 -27.61
C GLU A 216 -12.50 -6.87 -28.16
N SER A 217 -13.00 -5.98 -27.30
CA SER A 217 -13.88 -4.88 -27.69
C SER A 217 -13.13 -3.72 -28.40
N LEU A 218 -11.81 -3.69 -28.33
CA LEU A 218 -10.93 -2.64 -28.90
C LEU A 218 -9.82 -3.25 -29.75
N PRO A 219 -10.13 -3.87 -30.91
CA PRO A 219 -9.16 -4.66 -31.69
C PRO A 219 -8.04 -3.83 -32.33
N ASP A 220 -8.19 -2.53 -32.44
CA ASP A 220 -7.20 -1.57 -32.96
C ASP A 220 -6.29 -0.99 -31.86
N VAL A 221 -6.50 -1.33 -30.61
CA VAL A 221 -5.67 -0.95 -29.46
C VAL A 221 -4.70 -2.08 -29.12
N LYS A 222 -3.45 -1.76 -28.88
CA LYS A 222 -2.49 -2.72 -28.32
C LYS A 222 -2.67 -2.82 -26.81
N PHE A 223 -2.78 -4.04 -26.27
CA PHE A 223 -2.81 -4.31 -24.85
C PHE A 223 -1.53 -5.03 -24.42
N VAL A 224 -1.00 -4.68 -23.26
CA VAL A 224 0.21 -5.31 -22.70
C VAL A 224 -0.07 -5.70 -21.24
N TRP A 225 0.03 -6.99 -20.93
CA TRP A 225 0.05 -7.46 -19.56
C TRP A 225 1.50 -7.67 -19.11
N ILE A 226 1.99 -6.78 -18.23
CA ILE A 226 3.34 -6.86 -17.67
C ILE A 226 3.29 -7.79 -16.45
N GLY A 227 3.70 -9.03 -16.63
CA GLY A 227 3.65 -10.07 -15.61
C GLY A 227 3.23 -11.42 -16.16
N ASP A 228 3.08 -12.38 -15.24
CA ASP A 228 2.63 -13.74 -15.52
C ASP A 228 1.76 -14.27 -14.37
N GLY A 229 1.17 -15.44 -14.50
CA GLY A 229 0.40 -16.07 -13.42
C GLY A 229 -0.46 -17.24 -13.84
N GLU A 230 -1.17 -17.77 -12.86
CA GLU A 230 -1.95 -19.00 -12.95
C GLU A 230 -3.17 -18.94 -13.87
N LEU A 231 -3.61 -17.74 -14.27
CA LEU A 231 -4.78 -17.55 -15.17
C LEU A 231 -4.37 -16.97 -16.53
N ARG A 232 -3.13 -17.21 -16.95
CA ARG A 232 -2.61 -16.70 -18.24
C ARG A 232 -3.47 -17.14 -19.43
N GLU A 233 -4.02 -18.34 -19.38
CA GLU A 233 -4.89 -18.90 -20.42
C GLU A 233 -6.21 -18.12 -20.64
N GLN A 234 -6.58 -17.22 -19.73
CA GLN A 234 -7.74 -16.35 -19.89
C GLN A 234 -7.49 -15.14 -20.82
N LEU A 235 -6.23 -14.88 -21.15
CA LEU A 235 -5.83 -13.80 -22.05
C LEU A 235 -5.68 -14.34 -23.47
N THR A 236 -6.76 -14.39 -24.23
CA THR A 236 -6.86 -15.03 -25.55
C THR A 236 -6.94 -14.06 -26.72
N SER A 237 -7.23 -12.78 -26.44
CA SER A 237 -7.37 -11.77 -27.49
C SER A 237 -6.05 -11.52 -28.21
N LYS A 238 -6.10 -11.42 -29.55
CA LYS A 238 -4.90 -11.34 -30.44
C LYS A 238 -4.10 -10.05 -30.26
N ASN A 239 -4.71 -9.01 -29.72
CA ASN A 239 -4.08 -7.71 -29.47
C ASN A 239 -3.47 -7.60 -28.06
N ILE A 240 -3.44 -8.71 -27.29
CA ILE A 240 -2.79 -8.77 -25.98
C ILE A 240 -1.38 -9.37 -26.12
N GLU A 241 -0.39 -8.63 -25.66
CA GLU A 241 0.97 -9.10 -25.42
C GLU A 241 1.14 -9.41 -23.91
N ILE A 242 1.71 -10.58 -23.60
CA ILE A 242 2.06 -10.96 -22.22
C ILE A 242 3.56 -11.02 -22.11
N THR A 243 4.17 -10.15 -21.30
CA THR A 243 5.64 -10.07 -21.17
C THR A 243 6.26 -11.24 -20.40
N GLY A 244 5.48 -11.96 -19.60
CA GLY A 244 6.01 -12.86 -18.58
C GLY A 244 6.51 -12.09 -17.33
N TRP A 245 7.17 -12.81 -16.42
CA TRP A 245 7.77 -12.19 -15.24
C TRP A 245 8.90 -11.25 -15.64
N ALA A 246 8.86 -10.03 -15.14
CA ALA A 246 9.84 -8.99 -15.36
C ALA A 246 10.34 -8.44 -14.02
N ASP A 247 11.60 -8.05 -13.95
CA ASP A 247 12.10 -7.25 -12.85
C ASP A 247 11.48 -5.85 -12.87
N ARG A 248 11.61 -5.11 -11.75
CA ARG A 248 10.99 -3.79 -11.60
C ARG A 248 11.43 -2.81 -12.69
N SER A 249 12.72 -2.78 -13.02
CA SER A 249 13.24 -1.87 -14.05
C SER A 249 12.65 -2.17 -15.43
N THR A 250 12.62 -3.43 -15.80
CA THR A 250 12.02 -3.90 -17.06
C THR A 250 10.52 -3.61 -17.10
N ALA A 251 9.80 -3.87 -16.02
CA ALA A 251 8.37 -3.58 -15.93
C ALA A 251 8.07 -2.08 -16.13
N ILE A 252 8.84 -1.20 -15.51
CA ILE A 252 8.69 0.25 -15.66
C ILE A 252 9.03 0.71 -17.09
N ARG A 253 10.05 0.10 -17.76
CA ARG A 253 10.38 0.40 -19.16
C ARG A 253 9.23 0.08 -20.12
N TYR A 254 8.52 -1.02 -19.90
CA TYR A 254 7.29 -1.31 -20.65
C TYR A 254 6.22 -0.24 -20.37
N ALA A 255 6.00 0.10 -19.11
CA ALA A 255 5.00 1.10 -18.72
C ALA A 255 5.31 2.50 -19.28
N VAL A 256 6.57 2.90 -19.33
CA VAL A 256 7.02 4.18 -19.96
C VAL A 256 6.60 4.24 -21.42
N ASN A 257 6.71 3.12 -22.16
CA ASN A 257 6.35 2.98 -23.57
C ASN A 257 4.89 2.49 -23.75
N ALA A 258 3.97 3.06 -22.98
CA ALA A 258 2.53 2.85 -23.11
C ALA A 258 1.79 4.16 -22.77
N ASP A 259 0.50 4.26 -23.07
CA ASP A 259 -0.29 5.48 -22.96
C ASP A 259 -1.23 5.47 -21.74
N ALA A 260 -1.93 4.36 -21.52
CA ALA A 260 -2.91 4.25 -20.46
C ALA A 260 -2.70 2.99 -19.60
N PHE A 261 -2.99 3.11 -18.31
CA PHE A 261 -2.95 2.04 -17.34
C PHE A 261 -4.36 1.51 -17.07
N LEU A 262 -4.57 0.21 -17.23
CA LEU A 262 -5.84 -0.47 -17.01
C LEU A 262 -5.75 -1.41 -15.80
N LEU A 263 -6.64 -1.22 -14.82
CA LEU A 263 -6.68 -2.06 -13.62
C LEU A 263 -8.12 -2.51 -13.29
N PRO A 264 -8.64 -3.57 -13.92
CA PRO A 264 -10.01 -4.07 -13.72
C PRO A 264 -10.12 -5.02 -12.52
N SER A 265 -9.35 -4.79 -11.47
CA SER A 265 -9.24 -5.67 -10.30
C SER A 265 -10.58 -5.86 -9.59
N ARG A 266 -10.79 -7.05 -8.99
CA ARG A 266 -11.95 -7.37 -8.16
C ARG A 266 -11.85 -6.81 -6.74
N TRP A 267 -10.66 -6.64 -6.21
CA TRP A 267 -10.36 -5.96 -4.93
C TRP A 267 -8.91 -5.49 -4.91
N GLU A 268 -8.67 -4.40 -4.19
CA GLU A 268 -7.33 -3.86 -3.91
C GLU A 268 -7.25 -3.35 -2.45
N GLY A 269 -6.03 -3.10 -1.98
CA GLY A 269 -5.80 -2.33 -0.76
C GLY A 269 -5.52 -0.87 -1.13
N LEU A 270 -4.33 -0.62 -1.66
CA LEU A 270 -3.92 0.56 -2.43
C LEU A 270 -2.78 0.13 -3.35
N PRO A 271 -3.04 -0.09 -4.65
CA PRO A 271 -2.06 -0.73 -5.53
C PRO A 271 -0.91 0.20 -5.88
N ILE A 272 0.32 -0.24 -5.62
CA ILE A 272 1.55 0.50 -5.94
C ILE A 272 1.65 0.77 -7.45
N SER A 273 1.28 -0.20 -8.30
CA SER A 273 1.30 -0.05 -9.76
C SER A 273 0.39 1.08 -10.26
N LEU A 274 -0.72 1.35 -9.59
CA LEU A 274 -1.58 2.50 -9.90
C LEU A 274 -0.85 3.82 -9.58
N LEU A 275 -0.26 3.91 -8.39
CA LEU A 275 0.48 5.12 -7.97
C LEU A 275 1.69 5.39 -8.89
N GLU A 276 2.41 4.33 -9.29
CA GLU A 276 3.51 4.43 -10.26
C GLU A 276 3.03 4.93 -11.62
N SER A 277 1.88 4.43 -12.09
CA SER A 277 1.28 4.84 -13.37
C SER A 277 0.84 6.32 -13.34
N MET A 278 0.26 6.77 -12.22
CA MET A 278 -0.07 8.18 -12.01
C MET A 278 1.18 9.07 -12.03
N TYR A 279 2.28 8.63 -11.39
CA TYR A 279 3.56 9.36 -11.42
C TYR A 279 4.15 9.45 -12.83
N MET A 280 4.03 8.37 -13.61
CA MET A 280 4.46 8.34 -15.01
C MET A 280 3.52 9.13 -15.95
N LYS A 281 2.53 9.83 -15.41
CA LYS A 281 1.52 10.58 -16.16
C LYS A 281 0.76 9.71 -17.17
N LYS A 282 0.46 8.45 -16.79
CA LYS A 282 -0.41 7.59 -17.57
C LYS A 282 -1.86 7.82 -17.18
N ILE A 283 -2.77 7.80 -18.17
CA ILE A 283 -4.19 7.87 -17.86
C ILE A 283 -4.58 6.56 -17.19
N CYS A 284 -5.15 6.64 -15.98
CA CYS A 284 -5.50 5.47 -15.19
C CYS A 284 -7.00 5.16 -15.32
N VAL A 285 -7.31 3.97 -15.82
CA VAL A 285 -8.68 3.44 -15.96
C VAL A 285 -8.81 2.25 -15.03
N VAL A 286 -9.62 2.39 -13.98
CA VAL A 286 -9.62 1.43 -12.86
C VAL A 286 -11.03 0.98 -12.50
N SER A 287 -11.15 -0.21 -11.91
CA SER A 287 -12.42 -0.69 -11.36
C SER A 287 -12.83 0.06 -10.09
N ASP A 288 -14.15 0.15 -9.84
CA ASP A 288 -14.74 0.75 -8.63
C ASP A 288 -14.59 -0.17 -7.41
N VAL A 289 -13.36 -0.29 -6.92
CA VAL A 289 -13.04 -1.06 -5.70
C VAL A 289 -12.25 -0.20 -4.71
N ILE A 290 -12.25 -0.60 -3.44
CA ILE A 290 -11.41 0.00 -2.39
C ILE A 290 -9.96 0.05 -2.89
N GLY A 291 -9.26 1.13 -2.57
CA GLY A 291 -7.90 1.39 -3.02
C GLY A 291 -7.85 2.09 -4.37
N ASN A 292 -8.60 1.64 -5.36
CA ASN A 292 -8.66 2.31 -6.66
C ASN A 292 -9.43 3.65 -6.57
N ARG A 293 -10.69 3.58 -6.11
CA ARG A 293 -11.55 4.78 -5.94
C ARG A 293 -11.11 5.70 -4.80
N ASP A 294 -10.20 5.24 -3.92
CA ASP A 294 -9.63 6.09 -2.87
C ASP A 294 -8.62 7.08 -3.45
N VAL A 295 -8.07 6.79 -4.63
CA VAL A 295 -7.03 7.58 -5.31
C VAL A 295 -7.53 8.17 -6.61
N ILE A 296 -8.28 7.40 -7.41
CA ILE A 296 -8.84 7.89 -8.67
C ILE A 296 -10.21 8.50 -8.44
N HIS A 297 -10.32 9.79 -8.78
CA HIS A 297 -11.55 10.54 -8.81
C HIS A 297 -12.03 10.66 -10.25
N ASN A 298 -13.16 10.01 -10.53
CA ASN A 298 -13.67 9.83 -11.90
C ASN A 298 -13.81 11.16 -12.65
N GLY A 299 -13.16 11.26 -13.82
CA GLY A 299 -13.14 12.48 -14.65
C GLY A 299 -12.29 13.63 -14.11
N GLU A 300 -11.56 13.45 -12.97
CA GLU A 300 -10.71 14.48 -12.38
C GLU A 300 -9.22 14.16 -12.51
N ASN A 301 -8.82 12.92 -12.23
CA ASN A 301 -7.43 12.45 -12.34
C ASN A 301 -7.32 11.04 -12.94
N GLY A 302 -8.42 10.52 -13.51
CA GLY A 302 -8.53 9.24 -14.17
C GLY A 302 -9.99 8.80 -14.28
N PHE A 303 -10.22 7.52 -14.59
CA PHE A 303 -11.56 6.95 -14.79
C PHE A 303 -11.81 5.79 -13.84
N VAL A 304 -13.02 5.78 -13.23
CA VAL A 304 -13.51 4.68 -12.38
C VAL A 304 -14.67 4.00 -13.08
N CYS A 305 -14.52 2.72 -13.38
CA CYS A 305 -15.41 1.93 -14.20
C CYS A 305 -15.99 0.72 -13.44
N THR A 306 -17.19 0.27 -13.83
CA THR A 306 -17.84 -0.88 -13.20
C THR A 306 -18.04 -2.06 -14.15
N LYS A 307 -18.31 -1.82 -15.41
CA LYS A 307 -18.58 -2.82 -16.47
C LYS A 307 -17.74 -2.55 -17.71
N VAL A 308 -17.63 -3.56 -18.55
CA VAL A 308 -16.76 -3.55 -19.74
C VAL A 308 -16.99 -2.32 -20.61
N GLU A 309 -18.26 -1.95 -20.84
CA GLU A 309 -18.60 -0.80 -21.68
C GLU A 309 -18.05 0.52 -21.12
N ASP A 310 -18.02 0.67 -19.78
CA ASP A 310 -17.46 1.86 -19.14
C ASP A 310 -15.94 1.94 -19.39
N PHE A 311 -15.23 0.79 -19.28
CA PHE A 311 -13.80 0.70 -19.56
C PHE A 311 -13.48 0.99 -21.02
N VAL A 312 -14.24 0.41 -21.95
CA VAL A 312 -14.08 0.63 -23.40
C VAL A 312 -14.21 2.12 -23.71
N LYS A 313 -15.29 2.76 -23.25
CA LYS A 313 -15.49 4.20 -23.43
C LYS A 313 -14.37 5.02 -22.82
N ALA A 314 -13.95 4.73 -21.60
CA ALA A 314 -12.86 5.45 -20.94
C ALA A 314 -11.55 5.32 -21.71
N ILE A 315 -11.23 4.16 -22.29
CA ILE A 315 -10.03 3.96 -23.12
C ILE A 315 -10.12 4.74 -24.42
N GLU A 316 -11.31 4.81 -25.06
CA GLU A 316 -11.51 5.64 -26.25
C GLU A 316 -11.33 7.13 -25.91
N ASP A 317 -11.88 7.60 -24.80
CA ASP A 317 -11.75 8.97 -24.31
C ASP A 317 -10.26 9.31 -24.02
N CYS A 318 -9.43 8.35 -23.58
CA CYS A 318 -8.01 8.52 -23.35
C CYS A 318 -7.23 8.97 -24.60
N ARG A 319 -7.70 8.62 -25.81
CA ARG A 319 -7.00 9.00 -27.07
C ARG A 319 -7.06 10.50 -27.35
N CYS A 320 -8.00 11.20 -26.76
CA CYS A 320 -8.27 12.62 -26.99
C CYS A 320 -7.96 13.48 -25.74
N GLU A 321 -7.41 12.90 -24.66
CA GLU A 321 -7.15 13.59 -23.41
C GLU A 321 -6.00 14.60 -23.56
N ASP A 322 -6.19 15.81 -23.05
CA ASP A 322 -5.29 16.96 -23.23
C ASP A 322 -4.17 17.07 -22.17
N GLY A 323 -3.94 16.04 -21.37
CA GLY A 323 -2.92 15.99 -20.31
C GLY A 323 -3.37 16.55 -18.97
N LYS A 324 -4.60 17.04 -18.81
CA LYS A 324 -5.09 17.61 -17.53
C LYS A 324 -5.31 16.55 -16.47
N LEU A 325 -5.91 15.41 -16.84
CA LEU A 325 -6.14 14.31 -15.90
C LEU A 325 -4.83 13.76 -15.36
N THR A 326 -3.88 13.52 -16.26
CA THR A 326 -2.56 12.96 -15.92
C THR A 326 -1.71 13.92 -15.09
N GLU A 327 -1.75 15.23 -15.38
CA GLU A 327 -1.07 16.23 -14.57
C GLU A 327 -1.64 16.29 -13.16
N ARG A 328 -2.97 16.23 -13.02
CA ARG A 328 -3.63 16.22 -11.71
C ARG A 328 -3.26 14.97 -10.92
N ALA A 329 -3.32 13.78 -11.56
CA ALA A 329 -2.87 12.52 -10.97
C ALA A 329 -1.41 12.59 -10.47
N TYR A 330 -0.52 13.16 -11.29
CA TYR A 330 0.88 13.38 -10.93
C TYR A 330 1.03 14.30 -9.71
N GLN A 331 0.29 15.41 -9.65
CA GLN A 331 0.32 16.33 -8.51
C GLN A 331 -0.17 15.67 -7.21
N ASP A 332 -1.15 14.75 -7.28
CA ASP A 332 -1.61 13.99 -6.12
C ASP A 332 -0.51 13.08 -5.57
N ILE A 333 0.27 12.44 -6.46
CA ILE A 333 1.44 11.65 -6.04
C ILE A 333 2.47 12.51 -5.31
N LEU A 334 2.84 13.65 -5.88
CA LEU A 334 3.83 14.54 -5.25
C LEU A 334 3.41 14.99 -3.85
N LYS A 335 2.13 15.20 -3.63
CA LYS A 335 1.60 15.73 -2.36
C LYS A 335 1.30 14.64 -1.33
N MET A 336 0.80 13.47 -1.74
CA MET A 336 0.16 12.54 -0.80
C MET A 336 0.67 11.09 -0.88
N TYR A 337 1.12 10.62 -2.05
CA TYR A 337 1.35 9.19 -2.29
C TYR A 337 2.82 8.88 -2.59
N ASN A 338 3.73 9.45 -1.81
CA ASN A 338 5.17 9.18 -1.90
C ASN A 338 5.74 8.67 -0.58
N THR A 339 6.89 7.98 -0.66
CA THR A 339 7.51 7.32 0.49
C THR A 339 7.88 8.27 1.62
N LYS A 340 8.28 9.51 1.30
CA LYS A 340 8.64 10.51 2.31
C LYS A 340 7.43 10.93 3.16
N VAL A 341 6.31 11.21 2.50
CA VAL A 341 5.04 11.54 3.20
C VAL A 341 4.56 10.34 4.01
N MET A 342 4.60 9.15 3.43
CA MET A 342 4.24 7.90 4.11
C MET A 342 5.10 7.70 5.37
N ALA A 343 6.42 7.78 5.27
CA ALA A 343 7.33 7.61 6.40
C ALA A 343 7.12 8.67 7.50
N GLN A 344 6.90 9.93 7.14
CA GLN A 344 6.57 10.99 8.10
C GLN A 344 5.28 10.69 8.87
N MET A 345 4.26 10.18 8.19
CA MET A 345 3.01 9.80 8.84
C MET A 345 3.20 8.61 9.79
N TYR A 346 3.98 7.60 9.42
CA TYR A 346 4.32 6.48 10.28
C TYR A 346 5.14 6.94 11.50
N SER A 347 6.17 7.77 11.31
CA SER A 347 6.96 8.34 12.41
C SER A 347 6.07 9.04 13.44
N LYS A 348 5.16 9.91 13.00
CA LYS A 348 4.20 10.59 13.88
C LYS A 348 3.35 9.60 14.69
N ARG A 349 2.95 8.45 14.11
CA ARG A 349 2.18 7.42 14.83
C ARG A 349 3.04 6.70 15.86
N TYR A 350 4.28 6.34 15.51
CA TYR A 350 5.21 5.68 16.42
C TYR A 350 5.60 6.60 17.58
N GLU A 351 5.98 7.84 17.32
CA GLU A 351 6.32 8.84 18.34
C GLU A 351 5.16 9.09 19.29
N SER A 352 3.93 9.26 18.77
CA SER A 352 2.73 9.42 19.61
C SER A 352 2.53 8.24 20.56
N ALA A 353 2.80 7.02 20.11
CA ALA A 353 2.65 5.83 20.95
C ALA A 353 3.79 5.70 21.98
N LEU A 354 5.03 6.06 21.61
CA LEU A 354 6.18 6.07 22.50
C LEU A 354 6.03 7.12 23.60
N ASN A 355 5.58 8.32 23.29
CA ASN A 355 5.35 9.41 24.23
C ASN A 355 4.28 9.06 25.28
N LYS A 356 3.21 8.37 24.88
CA LYS A 356 2.18 7.89 25.82
C LYS A 356 2.72 6.87 26.81
N ARG A 357 3.73 6.08 26.45
CA ARG A 357 4.40 5.12 27.33
C ARG A 357 5.31 5.80 28.35
N GLY A 358 5.92 6.94 27.99
CA GLY A 358 6.84 7.69 28.85
C GLY A 358 6.20 8.59 29.92
N GLY A 359 4.88 8.56 30.12
CA GLY A 359 4.20 9.38 31.13
C GLY A 359 4.03 10.85 30.77
N GLY A 360 4.28 11.23 29.53
CA GLY A 360 4.05 12.58 29.00
C GLY A 360 2.56 12.87 28.82
N VAL A 361 2.17 14.09 29.16
CA VAL A 361 0.84 14.71 29.16
C VAL A 361 -0.08 14.12 28.09
N ARG A 362 -1.31 13.76 28.50
CA ARG A 362 -2.43 13.43 27.62
C ARG A 362 -2.70 14.61 26.68
N HIS A 363 -2.04 14.60 25.53
CA HIS A 363 -2.57 15.34 24.39
C HIS A 363 -3.63 14.45 23.74
N ASP A 364 -4.83 14.96 23.78
CA ASP A 364 -6.04 14.35 23.31
C ASP A 364 -5.88 13.68 21.95
N LEU A 365 -6.63 12.58 21.78
CA LEU A 365 -6.98 11.98 20.50
C LEU A 365 -6.89 13.03 19.40
N ILE A 366 -5.80 12.99 18.64
CA ILE A 366 -5.81 13.65 17.33
C ILE A 366 -6.88 12.88 16.56
N ARG A 367 -8.11 13.36 16.65
CA ARG A 367 -9.12 13.01 15.65
C ARG A 367 -8.40 13.19 14.32
N CYS A 368 -8.40 12.15 13.50
CA CYS A 368 -8.03 12.30 12.11
C CYS A 368 -8.82 13.49 11.60
N ILE A 369 -8.15 14.64 11.43
CA ILE A 369 -8.70 15.65 10.55
C ILE A 369 -8.70 14.92 9.21
N PRO A 370 -9.86 14.62 8.62
CA PRO A 370 -9.89 14.21 7.24
C PRO A 370 -9.08 15.30 6.52
N VAL A 371 -8.06 14.94 5.78
CA VAL A 371 -7.50 15.84 4.78
C VAL A 371 -8.68 16.06 3.85
N GLY A 372 -9.46 17.09 4.15
CA GLY A 372 -10.63 17.46 3.42
C GLY A 372 -10.22 17.65 1.98
N ARG A 373 -11.11 17.28 1.10
CA ARG A 373 -11.02 17.51 -0.35
C ARG A 373 -10.27 18.83 -0.59
N PRO A 374 -9.31 18.92 -1.51
CA PRO A 374 -8.44 20.08 -1.70
C PRO A 374 -9.16 21.27 -2.37
N TYR A 375 -10.34 21.66 -1.92
CA TYR A 375 -11.10 22.81 -2.39
C TYR A 375 -11.73 23.57 -1.22
N THR A 376 -10.87 24.02 -0.29
CA THR A 376 -11.10 25.25 0.49
C THR A 376 -9.73 25.71 1.01
N LEU A 377 -9.26 26.84 0.51
CA LEU A 377 -8.14 27.57 1.09
C LEU A 377 -8.48 27.87 2.57
N ALA A 378 -7.86 27.11 3.49
CA ALA A 378 -7.81 27.50 4.88
C ALA A 378 -6.40 27.99 5.17
N TYR A 379 -6.27 29.28 5.34
CA TYR A 379 -5.07 29.96 5.81
C TYR A 379 -4.59 29.32 7.11
N PHE A 380 -3.35 28.84 7.13
CA PHE A 380 -2.65 28.56 8.37
C PHE A 380 -2.32 29.88 9.05
N VAL A 381 -3.09 30.24 10.08
CA VAL A 381 -2.66 31.26 11.05
C VAL A 381 -1.82 30.55 12.10
N SER A 382 -0.53 30.82 12.11
CA SER A 382 0.35 30.44 13.20
C SER A 382 -0.05 31.22 14.44
N ILE A 383 -0.48 30.52 15.48
CA ILE A 383 -0.65 31.13 16.81
C ILE A 383 0.69 31.04 17.51
N GLU A 384 1.51 32.07 17.34
CA GLU A 384 2.54 32.42 18.29
C GLU A 384 1.94 33.32 19.39
N SER A 385 2.11 32.83 20.62
CA SER A 385 2.10 33.55 21.91
C SER A 385 1.37 34.89 22.01
N VAL A 386 0.22 34.92 22.70
CA VAL A 386 -0.29 36.13 23.32
C VAL A 386 -0.03 36.08 24.82
N HIS A 387 0.91 36.89 25.25
CA HIS A 387 1.13 37.19 26.67
C HIS A 387 -0.06 38.03 27.19
N CYS A 388 -0.59 37.54 28.31
CA CYS A 388 -1.59 38.23 29.11
C CYS A 388 -0.98 39.50 29.73
N VAL A 389 -1.44 40.67 29.33
CA VAL A 389 -1.23 41.93 30.07
C VAL A 389 -2.60 42.45 30.53
N THR A 390 -2.78 42.37 31.82
CA THR A 390 -3.88 43.01 32.54
C THR A 390 -3.68 44.54 32.53
N ALA A 391 -4.67 45.28 32.03
CA ALA A 391 -4.76 46.71 32.26
C ALA A 391 -6.12 47.03 32.92
N LYS A 392 -6.05 47.63 34.10
CA LYS A 392 -7.18 48.15 34.86
C LYS A 392 -7.79 49.35 34.12
N ALA A 393 -9.10 49.38 34.15
CA ALA A 393 -9.89 50.59 33.83
C ALA A 393 -9.86 51.60 34.96
N VAL A 394 -9.77 52.87 34.64
CA VAL A 394 -10.25 53.99 35.46
C VAL A 394 -10.83 55.06 34.51
N ALA A 395 -12.03 55.49 34.90
CA ALA A 395 -12.90 56.59 34.46
C ALA A 395 -13.83 56.30 33.31
#